data_93660513567a9f0cf629f533951a19cb
#
_entry.id   93660513567a9f0cf629f533951a19cb
#
_cell.length_a   1.000
_cell.length_b   1.000
_cell.length_c   1.000
_cell.angle_alpha   90.00
_cell.angle_beta   90.00
_cell.angle_gamma   90.00
#
_symmetry.space_group_name_H-M   'P 1'
#
loop_
_entity.id
_entity.type
_entity.pdbx_description
1 polymer ?
#
loop_
_entity_poly.entity_id
_entity_poly.type
_entity_poly.pdbx_seq_one_letter_code
_entity_poly.pdbx_strand_id
1 'polypeptide(L)'
;MSKIDLTYNYTLNDKKAKLKAGGLVSLKKRDFYIETFAILFRGAIPGIKSSGDPDLFLMADNIWNINDDRGSYIKSRSGEVDQYKSKQNIYAAYISNEMNLTNRLRLIFGLRYELYRQQFSGLDQNKERLINKVIINKPSLFPSTNFIYKLNEQSNLRFSYSKT
;
A
#
# COMPACT_ATOMS: atom_id res chain seq x y z
N MET A 1 -3.60 -9.59 -7.87
CA MET A 1 -3.12 -10.46 -6.77
C MET A 1 -3.59 -11.85 -7.04
N SER A 2 -2.68 -12.82 -7.06
CA SER A 2 -2.98 -14.24 -7.27
C SER A 2 -2.36 -15.04 -6.11
N LYS A 3 -3.08 -16.03 -5.64
CA LYS A 3 -2.66 -16.90 -4.53
C LYS A 3 -3.00 -18.33 -4.86
N ILE A 4 -2.13 -19.25 -4.49
CA ILE A 4 -2.35 -20.69 -4.58
C ILE A 4 -2.01 -21.32 -3.23
N ASP A 5 -2.88 -22.22 -2.76
CA ASP A 5 -2.72 -22.93 -1.50
C ASP A 5 -2.94 -24.42 -1.72
N LEU A 6 -2.03 -25.24 -1.24
CA LEU A 6 -2.09 -26.69 -1.24
C LEU A 6 -2.18 -27.17 0.21
N THR A 7 -3.01 -28.17 0.43
CA THR A 7 -3.18 -28.78 1.75
C THR A 7 -3.05 -30.29 1.61
N TYR A 8 -2.17 -30.87 2.39
CA TYR A 8 -1.98 -32.31 2.47
C TYR A 8 -2.25 -32.79 3.91
N ASN A 9 -3.26 -33.66 4.06
CA ASN A 9 -3.58 -34.27 5.34
C ASN A 9 -2.84 -35.60 5.44
N TYR A 10 -2.19 -35.83 6.57
CA TYR A 10 -1.46 -37.06 6.83
C TYR A 10 -1.61 -37.48 8.30
N THR A 11 -1.08 -38.62 8.64
CA THR A 11 -1.11 -39.17 10.01
C THR A 11 0.33 -39.30 10.52
N LEU A 12 0.58 -38.83 11.72
CA LEU A 12 1.85 -38.95 12.43
C LEU A 12 1.57 -39.55 13.80
N ASN A 13 2.12 -40.75 14.09
CA ASN A 13 1.90 -41.50 15.33
C ASN A 13 0.40 -41.64 15.64
N ASP A 14 -0.38 -42.13 14.67
CA ASP A 14 -1.83 -42.31 14.72
C ASP A 14 -2.64 -41.03 14.97
N LYS A 15 -2.03 -39.85 14.80
CA LYS A 15 -2.67 -38.56 14.99
C LYS A 15 -2.73 -37.77 13.70
N LYS A 16 -3.85 -37.06 13.49
CA LYS A 16 -4.06 -36.23 12.33
C LYS A 16 -3.06 -35.08 12.32
N ALA A 17 -2.40 -34.91 11.19
CA ALA A 17 -1.50 -33.81 10.88
C ALA A 17 -1.85 -33.19 9.53
N LYS A 18 -1.47 -31.95 9.31
CA LYS A 18 -1.77 -31.19 8.12
C LYS A 18 -0.58 -30.35 7.68
N LEU A 19 -0.10 -30.61 6.48
CA LEU A 19 0.90 -29.77 5.81
C LEU A 19 0.19 -28.81 4.86
N LYS A 20 0.55 -27.54 4.93
CA LYS A 20 0.09 -26.52 3.99
C LYS A 20 1.30 -25.87 3.35
N ALA A 21 1.23 -25.66 2.05
CA ALA A 21 2.20 -24.89 1.28
C ALA A 21 1.46 -23.99 0.30
N GLY A 22 2.01 -22.84 0.03
CA GLY A 22 1.37 -21.94 -0.91
C GLY A 22 2.29 -20.83 -1.39
N GLY A 23 1.81 -20.12 -2.39
CA GLY A 23 2.49 -18.98 -2.98
C GLY A 23 1.53 -17.83 -3.24
N LEU A 24 2.09 -16.63 -3.27
CA LEU A 24 1.36 -15.39 -3.53
C LEU A 24 2.19 -14.50 -4.44
N VAL A 25 1.52 -13.94 -5.44
CA VAL A 25 2.05 -12.87 -6.29
C VAL A 25 1.10 -11.69 -6.22
N SER A 26 1.60 -10.54 -5.80
CA SER A 26 0.86 -9.29 -5.79
C SER A 26 1.60 -8.25 -6.61
N LEU A 27 0.97 -7.79 -7.67
CA LEU A 27 1.49 -6.75 -8.56
C LEU A 27 0.58 -5.55 -8.45
N LYS A 28 1.12 -4.41 -8.03
CA LYS A 28 0.40 -3.15 -7.93
C LYS A 28 1.12 -2.08 -8.74
N LYS A 29 0.36 -1.32 -9.51
CA LYS A 29 0.82 -0.11 -10.18
C LYS A 29 0.03 1.06 -9.61
N ARG A 30 0.72 2.17 -9.41
CA ARG A 30 0.13 3.43 -8.98
C ARG A 30 0.64 4.52 -9.90
N ASP A 31 -0.28 5.19 -10.56
CA ASP A 31 -0.04 6.44 -11.23
C ASP A 31 -0.65 7.52 -10.35
N PHE A 32 0.17 8.47 -9.95
CA PHE A 32 -0.22 9.57 -9.10
C PHE A 32 -0.01 10.87 -9.85
N TYR A 33 -1.00 11.74 -9.75
CA TYR A 33 -1.01 13.02 -10.41
C TYR A 33 -1.83 14.02 -9.59
N ILE A 34 -1.27 15.20 -9.36
CA ILE A 34 -1.95 16.31 -8.71
C ILE A 34 -2.02 17.48 -9.69
N GLU A 35 -3.20 18.00 -9.90
CA GLU A 35 -3.42 19.29 -10.53
C GLU A 35 -3.63 20.35 -9.45
N THR A 36 -2.81 21.39 -9.50
CA THR A 36 -2.95 22.55 -8.63
C THR A 36 -3.29 23.77 -9.49
N PHE A 37 -4.35 24.45 -9.13
CA PHE A 37 -4.77 25.65 -9.79
C PHE A 37 -4.65 26.83 -8.83
N ALA A 38 -4.25 27.97 -9.36
CA ALA A 38 -4.32 29.24 -8.65
C ALA A 38 -5.29 30.17 -9.35
N ILE A 39 -6.15 30.81 -8.58
CA ILE A 39 -6.95 31.94 -9.06
C ILE A 39 -6.07 33.18 -8.93
N LEU A 40 -5.79 33.81 -10.03
CA LEU A 40 -4.96 35.01 -10.11
C LEU A 40 -5.82 36.17 -10.59
N PHE A 41 -5.42 37.37 -10.19
CA PHE A 41 -6.07 38.63 -10.61
C PHE A 41 -5.13 39.42 -11.51
N ARG A 42 -5.68 39.96 -12.57
CA ARG A 42 -4.99 40.89 -13.45
C ARG A 42 -5.68 42.25 -13.33
N GLY A 43 -4.89 43.28 -13.10
CA GLY A 43 -5.40 44.65 -12.88
C GLY A 43 -6.13 44.83 -11.54
N ALA A 44 -6.53 46.03 -11.26
CA ALA A 44 -7.38 46.34 -10.12
C ALA A 44 -8.86 46.12 -10.50
N ILE A 45 -9.59 45.32 -9.73
CA ILE A 45 -11.02 45.15 -9.89
C ILE A 45 -11.72 46.13 -8.93
N PRO A 46 -12.30 47.25 -9.46
CA PRO A 46 -12.98 48.22 -8.61
C PRO A 46 -14.15 47.56 -7.90
N GLY A 47 -14.25 47.74 -6.57
CA GLY A 47 -15.41 47.32 -5.78
C GLY A 47 -15.32 45.91 -5.18
N ILE A 48 -14.34 45.07 -5.55
CA ILE A 48 -14.15 43.79 -4.89
C ILE A 48 -13.26 44.01 -3.66
N LYS A 49 -13.89 44.10 -2.50
CA LYS A 49 -13.21 43.87 -1.23
C LYS A 49 -13.10 42.36 -1.04
N SER A 50 -11.90 41.84 -0.84
CA SER A 50 -11.71 40.44 -0.47
C SER A 50 -12.37 40.17 0.87
N SER A 51 -13.57 39.63 0.83
CA SER A 51 -14.32 39.18 2.01
C SER A 51 -13.97 37.74 2.39
N GLY A 52 -13.11 37.06 1.58
CA GLY A 52 -12.87 35.64 1.70
C GLY A 52 -13.91 34.77 0.98
N ASP A 53 -14.91 35.35 0.37
CA ASP A 53 -15.92 34.63 -0.39
C ASP A 53 -15.40 34.36 -1.83
N PRO A 54 -15.15 33.07 -2.19
CA PRO A 54 -14.65 32.73 -3.52
C PRO A 54 -15.65 33.03 -4.63
N ASP A 55 -16.95 33.07 -4.36
CA ASP A 55 -17.99 33.31 -5.36
C ASP A 55 -17.90 34.73 -5.94
N LEU A 56 -17.48 35.70 -5.13
CA LEU A 56 -17.26 37.07 -5.60
C LEU A 56 -16.19 37.17 -6.68
N PHE A 57 -15.16 36.32 -6.59
CA PHE A 57 -14.06 36.34 -7.55
C PHE A 57 -14.41 35.60 -8.85
N LEU A 58 -15.40 34.71 -8.81
CA LEU A 58 -15.78 33.85 -9.94
C LEU A 58 -17.06 34.35 -10.64
N MET A 59 -17.60 35.49 -10.24
CA MET A 59 -18.71 36.12 -10.96
C MET A 59 -18.33 36.44 -12.41
N ALA A 60 -19.25 36.24 -13.32
CA ALA A 60 -19.04 36.43 -14.76
C ALA A 60 -18.40 37.79 -15.10
N ASP A 61 -18.82 38.87 -14.43
CA ASP A 61 -18.30 40.22 -14.63
C ASP A 61 -16.89 40.42 -14.11
N ASN A 62 -16.41 39.49 -13.28
CA ASN A 62 -15.08 39.56 -12.69
C ASN A 62 -14.07 38.58 -13.33
N ILE A 63 -14.51 37.79 -14.29
CA ILE A 63 -13.63 36.87 -15.04
C ILE A 63 -12.92 37.66 -16.14
N TRP A 64 -11.61 37.53 -16.17
CA TRP A 64 -10.78 38.13 -17.22
C TRP A 64 -11.23 37.67 -18.62
N ASN A 65 -11.32 38.63 -19.51
CA ASN A 65 -11.55 38.38 -20.92
C ASN A 65 -10.56 39.20 -21.77
N ILE A 66 -10.43 38.87 -23.05
CA ILE A 66 -9.41 39.45 -23.93
C ILE A 66 -9.67 40.94 -24.23
N ASN A 67 -10.88 41.39 -24.01
CA ASN A 67 -11.27 42.81 -24.31
C ASN A 67 -11.10 43.72 -23.08
N ASP A 68 -10.98 43.14 -21.89
CA ASP A 68 -10.71 43.85 -20.64
C ASP A 68 -9.49 43.22 -19.95
N ASP A 69 -8.42 43.99 -19.81
CA ASP A 69 -7.17 43.53 -19.21
C ASP A 69 -7.25 43.42 -17.67
N ARG A 70 -8.47 43.26 -17.14
CA ARG A 70 -8.75 43.12 -15.71
C ARG A 70 -9.63 41.92 -15.48
N GLY A 71 -9.47 41.32 -14.30
CA GLY A 71 -10.30 40.22 -13.88
C GLY A 71 -9.53 39.04 -13.31
N SER A 72 -10.30 38.05 -12.83
CA SER A 72 -9.79 36.78 -12.31
C SER A 72 -9.60 35.79 -13.45
N TYR A 73 -8.54 34.99 -13.34
CA TYR A 73 -8.31 33.86 -14.25
C TYR A 73 -7.68 32.68 -13.51
N ILE A 74 -7.89 31.50 -14.04
CA ILE A 74 -7.32 30.27 -13.49
C ILE A 74 -6.02 29.96 -14.22
N LYS A 75 -4.97 29.72 -13.43
CA LYS A 75 -3.67 29.27 -13.94
C LYS A 75 -3.31 27.93 -13.30
N SER A 76 -2.99 26.94 -14.13
CA SER A 76 -2.40 25.71 -13.64
C SER A 76 -1.00 25.98 -13.05
N ARG A 77 -0.73 25.41 -11.88
CA ARG A 77 0.59 25.40 -11.22
C ARG A 77 1.17 24.00 -11.11
N SER A 78 0.53 23.03 -11.76
CA SER A 78 1.03 21.66 -11.76
C SER A 78 2.38 21.57 -12.46
N GLY A 79 3.29 20.84 -11.87
CA GLY A 79 4.63 20.61 -12.37
C GLY A 79 4.96 19.12 -12.50
N GLU A 80 6.11 18.80 -13.06
CA GLU A 80 6.59 17.41 -13.18
C GLU A 80 6.81 16.73 -11.81
N VAL A 81 7.00 17.50 -10.74
CA VAL A 81 7.16 17.02 -9.38
C VAL A 81 5.84 16.50 -8.77
N ASP A 82 4.72 16.92 -9.34
CA ASP A 82 3.38 16.59 -8.85
C ASP A 82 2.86 15.27 -9.42
N GLN A 83 3.71 14.54 -10.15
CA GLN A 83 3.35 13.28 -10.77
C GLN A 83 4.44 12.23 -10.59
N TYR A 84 4.00 10.99 -10.28
CA TYR A 84 4.91 9.86 -10.23
C TYR A 84 4.19 8.55 -10.58
N LYS A 85 4.99 7.57 -11.00
CA LYS A 85 4.54 6.19 -11.19
C LYS A 85 5.30 5.28 -10.24
N SER A 86 4.59 4.39 -9.60
CA SER A 86 5.18 3.39 -8.71
C SER A 86 4.68 2.00 -9.07
N LYS A 87 5.60 1.02 -9.03
CA LYS A 87 5.29 -0.41 -9.17
C LYS A 87 5.72 -1.12 -7.90
N GLN A 88 4.81 -1.85 -7.30
CA GLN A 88 5.06 -2.67 -6.12
C GLN A 88 4.79 -4.13 -6.46
N ASN A 89 5.81 -4.96 -6.34
CA ASN A 89 5.74 -6.39 -6.58
C ASN A 89 6.06 -7.13 -5.29
N ILE A 90 5.19 -8.04 -4.90
CA ILE A 90 5.39 -8.92 -3.74
C ILE A 90 5.30 -10.35 -4.24
N TYR A 91 6.34 -11.11 -3.99
CA TYR A 91 6.41 -12.56 -4.25
C TYR A 91 6.59 -13.24 -2.90
N ALA A 92 5.69 -14.16 -2.57
CA ALA A 92 5.78 -14.87 -1.30
C ALA A 92 5.53 -16.35 -1.51
N ALA A 93 6.24 -17.16 -0.72
CA ALA A 93 6.00 -18.58 -0.59
C ALA A 93 5.98 -18.95 0.89
N TYR A 94 5.17 -19.91 1.27
CA TYR A 94 5.10 -20.38 2.63
C TYR A 94 4.92 -21.89 2.72
N ILE A 95 5.38 -22.43 3.83
CA ILE A 95 5.10 -23.79 4.26
C ILE A 95 4.73 -23.75 5.74
N SER A 96 3.73 -24.50 6.13
CA SER A 96 3.34 -24.64 7.53
C SER A 96 2.87 -26.06 7.81
N ASN A 97 3.15 -26.52 9.02
CA ASN A 97 2.72 -27.81 9.48
C ASN A 97 1.94 -27.67 10.79
N GLU A 98 0.84 -28.36 10.87
CA GLU A 98 -0.02 -28.47 12.03
C GLU A 98 -0.06 -29.94 12.43
N MET A 99 0.30 -30.26 13.66
CA MET A 99 0.34 -31.63 14.15
C MET A 99 -0.11 -31.74 15.61
N ASN A 100 -0.77 -32.83 15.92
CA ASN A 100 -1.09 -33.20 17.28
C ASN A 100 0.05 -34.11 17.79
N LEU A 101 0.96 -33.60 18.62
CA LEU A 101 2.06 -34.37 19.19
C LEU A 101 1.55 -35.37 20.24
N THR A 102 0.58 -34.92 21.04
CA THR A 102 -0.10 -35.77 22.03
C THR A 102 -1.62 -35.51 21.96
N ASN A 103 -2.42 -36.20 22.75
CA ASN A 103 -3.87 -35.91 22.86
C ASN A 103 -4.14 -34.53 23.47
N ARG A 104 -3.15 -33.95 24.14
CA ARG A 104 -3.25 -32.64 24.80
C ARG A 104 -2.40 -31.56 24.16
N LEU A 105 -1.40 -31.92 23.34
CA LEU A 105 -0.47 -30.95 22.75
C LEU A 105 -0.61 -30.89 21.24
N ARG A 106 -0.95 -29.72 20.75
CA ARG A 106 -1.00 -29.38 19.32
C ARG A 106 0.08 -28.31 19.02
N LEU A 107 0.83 -28.55 17.97
CA LEU A 107 1.88 -27.67 17.48
C LEU A 107 1.50 -27.21 16.07
N ILE A 108 1.62 -25.92 15.83
CA ILE A 108 1.56 -25.34 14.50
C ILE A 108 2.85 -24.55 14.32
N PHE A 109 3.58 -24.80 13.25
CA PHE A 109 4.74 -24.01 12.90
C PHE A 109 4.77 -23.75 11.40
N GLY A 110 5.37 -22.65 11.01
CA GLY A 110 5.43 -22.25 9.62
C GLY A 110 6.58 -21.31 9.33
N LEU A 111 6.92 -21.25 8.07
CA LEU A 111 7.92 -20.35 7.53
C LEU A 111 7.35 -19.70 6.27
N ARG A 112 7.43 -18.39 6.19
CA ARG A 112 7.08 -17.61 5.01
C ARG A 112 8.30 -16.83 4.53
N TYR A 113 8.62 -16.96 3.28
CA TYR A 113 9.57 -16.12 2.57
C TYR A 113 8.81 -15.11 1.74
N GLU A 114 9.28 -13.86 1.74
CA GLU A 114 8.69 -12.78 0.95
C GLU A 114 9.79 -11.92 0.32
N LEU A 115 9.65 -11.65 -0.97
CA LEU A 115 10.46 -10.67 -1.68
C LEU A 115 9.58 -9.46 -2.00
N TYR A 116 9.85 -8.36 -1.35
CA TYR A 116 9.22 -7.07 -1.61
C TYR A 116 10.11 -6.24 -2.53
N ARG A 117 9.57 -5.83 -3.68
CA ARG A 117 10.27 -4.98 -4.65
C ARG A 117 9.41 -3.78 -5.02
N GLN A 118 9.99 -2.59 -4.89
CA GLN A 118 9.34 -1.34 -5.28
C GLN A 118 10.20 -0.57 -6.27
N GLN A 119 9.56 -0.10 -7.35
CA GLN A 119 10.14 0.74 -8.37
C GLN A 119 9.42 2.08 -8.40
N PHE A 120 10.15 3.12 -8.71
CA PHE A 120 9.67 4.48 -8.80
C PHE A 120 10.10 5.13 -10.12
N SER A 121 9.21 5.93 -10.69
CA SER A 121 9.49 6.80 -11.84
C SER A 121 8.87 8.16 -11.56
N GLY A 122 9.65 9.21 -11.63
CA GLY A 122 9.28 10.59 -11.33
C GLY A 122 10.50 11.43 -11.04
N LEU A 123 10.32 12.63 -10.56
CA LEU A 123 11.40 13.46 -10.05
C LEU A 123 11.64 13.14 -8.57
N ASP A 124 12.89 13.06 -8.17
CA ASP A 124 13.26 12.97 -6.76
C ASP A 124 13.36 14.38 -6.12
N GLN A 125 13.74 14.44 -4.84
CA GLN A 125 13.90 15.69 -4.10
C GLN A 125 14.98 16.61 -4.69
N ASN A 126 15.94 16.05 -5.41
CA ASN A 126 17.03 16.78 -6.08
C ASN A 126 16.66 17.19 -7.51
N LYS A 127 15.40 16.96 -7.93
CA LYS A 127 14.91 17.15 -9.30
C LYS A 127 15.58 16.24 -10.34
N GLU A 128 16.18 15.14 -9.92
CA GLU A 128 16.68 14.12 -10.83
C GLU A 128 15.56 13.23 -11.33
N ARG A 129 15.52 12.97 -12.64
CA ARG A 129 14.53 12.13 -13.27
C ARG A 129 14.87 10.66 -13.07
N LEU A 130 14.05 9.97 -12.29
CA LEU A 130 14.16 8.54 -12.07
C LEU A 130 13.22 7.79 -13.01
N ILE A 131 13.71 6.73 -13.67
CA ILE A 131 12.91 5.87 -14.56
C ILE A 131 13.04 4.42 -14.10
N ASN A 132 11.92 3.85 -13.60
CA ASN A 132 11.85 2.48 -13.08
C ASN A 132 12.98 2.14 -12.07
N LYS A 133 13.45 3.15 -11.32
CA LYS A 133 14.50 2.95 -10.32
C LYS A 133 13.97 2.06 -9.20
N VAL A 134 14.71 1.01 -8.89
CA VAL A 134 14.39 0.15 -7.75
C VAL A 134 14.79 0.88 -6.48
N ILE A 135 13.80 1.24 -5.67
CA ILE A 135 14.00 1.95 -4.39
C ILE A 135 13.99 0.99 -3.21
N ILE A 136 13.28 -0.15 -3.33
CA ILE A 136 13.27 -1.20 -2.32
C ILE A 136 13.38 -2.55 -3.04
N ASN A 137 14.27 -3.41 -2.54
CA ASN A 137 14.38 -4.80 -2.94
C ASN A 137 14.79 -5.60 -1.71
N LYS A 138 13.80 -6.05 -0.93
CA LYS A 138 14.02 -6.63 0.39
C LYS A 138 13.47 -8.05 0.47
N PRO A 139 14.33 -9.07 0.55
CA PRO A 139 13.92 -10.40 0.96
C PRO A 139 13.70 -10.43 2.48
N SER A 140 12.69 -11.16 2.92
CA SER A 140 12.34 -11.29 4.33
C SER A 140 11.89 -12.70 4.63
N LEU A 141 12.20 -13.18 5.83
CA LEU A 141 11.83 -14.49 6.33
C LEU A 141 11.02 -14.33 7.61
N PHE A 142 9.83 -14.94 7.63
CA PHE A 142 8.85 -14.81 8.70
C PHE A 142 8.54 -16.19 9.29
N PRO A 143 9.28 -16.62 10.31
CA PRO A 143 8.96 -17.80 11.09
C PRO A 143 7.76 -17.55 11.99
N SER A 144 6.94 -18.58 12.18
CA SER A 144 5.83 -18.57 13.11
C SER A 144 5.71 -19.91 13.83
N THR A 145 5.31 -19.88 15.08
CA THR A 145 5.01 -21.08 15.86
C THR A 145 3.89 -20.82 16.84
N ASN A 146 3.07 -21.85 17.09
CA ASN A 146 1.97 -21.79 18.03
C ASN A 146 1.84 -23.15 18.73
N PHE A 147 1.98 -23.13 20.05
CA PHE A 147 1.78 -24.27 20.95
C PHE A 147 0.44 -24.15 21.63
N ILE A 148 -0.36 -25.20 21.59
CA ILE A 148 -1.65 -25.27 22.25
C ILE A 148 -1.64 -26.50 23.14
N TYR A 149 -1.72 -26.29 24.47
CA TYR A 149 -1.77 -27.34 25.45
C TYR A 149 -3.15 -27.36 26.13
N LYS A 150 -3.88 -28.47 25.98
CA LYS A 150 -5.16 -28.69 26.64
C LYS A 150 -4.94 -29.07 28.10
N LEU A 151 -5.37 -28.21 29.03
CA LEU A 151 -5.35 -28.49 30.46
C LEU A 151 -6.47 -29.47 30.82
N ASN A 152 -7.68 -29.16 30.32
CA ASN A 152 -8.88 -30.00 30.45
C ASN A 152 -9.79 -29.76 29.23
N GLU A 153 -11.05 -30.28 29.25
CA GLU A 153 -11.97 -30.11 28.11
C GLU A 153 -12.42 -28.68 27.87
N GLN A 154 -12.36 -27.83 28.89
CA GLN A 154 -12.86 -26.45 28.84
C GLN A 154 -11.73 -25.41 28.82
N SER A 155 -10.46 -25.81 29.08
CA SER A 155 -9.34 -24.89 29.25
C SER A 155 -8.13 -25.31 28.45
N ASN A 156 -7.49 -24.34 27.80
CA ASN A 156 -6.23 -24.56 27.12
C ASN A 156 -5.26 -23.39 27.33
N LEU A 157 -3.97 -23.72 27.37
CA LEU A 157 -2.87 -22.77 27.37
C LEU A 157 -2.32 -22.63 25.95
N ARG A 158 -2.09 -21.39 25.51
CA ARG A 158 -1.54 -21.09 24.18
C ARG A 158 -0.31 -20.21 24.30
N PHE A 159 0.71 -20.59 23.57
CA PHE A 159 1.91 -19.79 23.37
C PHE A 159 2.12 -19.60 21.87
N SER A 160 2.25 -18.34 21.43
CA SER A 160 2.43 -18.00 20.02
C SER A 160 3.63 -17.08 19.84
N TYR A 161 4.43 -17.37 18.84
CA TYR A 161 5.52 -16.52 18.39
C TYR A 161 5.40 -16.31 16.87
N SER A 162 5.57 -15.08 16.42
CA SER A 162 5.72 -14.76 15.00
C SER A 162 6.62 -13.55 14.82
N LYS A 163 7.45 -13.62 13.78
CA LYS A 163 8.20 -12.47 13.28
C LYS A 163 7.41 -11.85 12.12
N THR A 164 7.26 -10.50 12.10
CA THR A 164 6.62 -9.71 11.06
C THR A 164 7.56 -8.64 10.51
#